data_716fb4fbcdd4d86ce68489c9877ad54f
#
_entry.id   716fb4fbcdd4d86ce68489c9877ad54f
#
_cell.length_a   1.000
_cell.length_b   1.000
_cell.length_c   1.000
_cell.angle_alpha   90.00
_cell.angle_beta   90.00
_cell.angle_gamma   90.00
#
_symmetry.space_group_name_H-M   'P 1'
#
loop_
_entity.id
_entity.type
_entity.pdbx_description
1 polymer ?
#
loop_
_entity_poly.entity_id
_entity_poly.type
_entity_poly.pdbx_seq_one_letter_code
_entity_poly.pdbx_strand_id
1 'polypeptide(L)'
;ETFTADSERDEAHFVCRKIMEGVRNGMNYGDFAVLYRMNAQSRIPETTMVNYGIPNKVYGGQRFYERKEIKDIMAYLRLIYNPFDDIALKRIINVPKRSIGDASIAELARVAEQEGKSMLVAALTSENIDPRAMKKIKPFADTMGEFIALSRTMPLSEFTWGMISALEYETYLKAEDKRGEVESRMDNLREL
;
A
#
# COMPACT_ATOMS: atom_id res chain seq x y z
N GLU A 1 -15.84 -10.63 30.90
CA GLU A 1 -16.75 -9.57 30.46
C GLU A 1 -16.99 -9.72 28.95
N THR A 2 -18.24 -9.69 28.52
CA THR A 2 -18.59 -9.70 27.08
C THR A 2 -19.03 -8.29 26.71
N PHE A 3 -18.51 -7.78 25.58
CA PHE A 3 -18.88 -6.50 25.01
C PHE A 3 -19.38 -6.69 23.59
N THR A 4 -20.54 -6.12 23.27
CA THR A 4 -21.05 -6.08 21.90
C THR A 4 -20.87 -4.68 21.36
N ALA A 5 -20.08 -4.53 20.31
CA ALA A 5 -19.81 -3.27 19.64
C ALA A 5 -20.75 -3.09 18.44
N ASP A 6 -21.07 -1.85 18.11
CA ASP A 6 -21.86 -1.51 16.93
C ASP A 6 -20.99 -1.47 15.65
N SER A 7 -19.69 -1.38 15.81
CA SER A 7 -18.71 -1.36 14.73
C SER A 7 -17.33 -1.86 15.20
N GLU A 8 -16.48 -2.24 14.25
CA GLU A 8 -15.08 -2.59 14.53
C GLU A 8 -14.29 -1.43 15.21
N ARG A 9 -14.65 -0.19 14.90
CA ARG A 9 -14.06 1.00 15.56
C ARG A 9 -14.46 1.08 17.03
N ASP A 10 -15.72 0.82 17.34
CA ASP A 10 -16.20 0.82 18.73
C ASP A 10 -15.56 -0.29 19.53
N GLU A 11 -15.37 -1.47 18.93
CA GLU A 11 -14.61 -2.56 19.52
C GLU A 11 -13.19 -2.13 19.86
N ALA A 12 -12.46 -1.54 18.89
CA ALA A 12 -11.10 -1.07 19.11
C ALA A 12 -11.01 0.03 20.16
N HIS A 13 -11.96 0.96 20.18
CA HIS A 13 -12.04 1.98 21.23
C HIS A 13 -12.31 1.39 22.62
N PHE A 14 -13.18 0.38 22.70
CA PHE A 14 -13.44 -0.34 23.95
C PHE A 14 -12.15 -1.00 24.46
N VAL A 15 -11.44 -1.73 23.60
CA VAL A 15 -10.16 -2.38 23.93
C VAL A 15 -9.14 -1.35 24.44
N CYS A 16 -8.97 -0.23 23.73
CA CYS A 16 -8.04 0.83 24.14
C CYS A 16 -8.41 1.42 25.51
N ARG A 17 -9.70 1.67 25.77
CA ARG A 17 -10.15 2.15 27.09
C ARG A 17 -9.85 1.15 28.18
N LYS A 18 -10.06 -0.16 27.97
CA LYS A 18 -9.75 -1.21 28.94
C LYS A 18 -8.26 -1.29 29.25
N ILE A 19 -7.40 -1.18 28.22
CA ILE A 19 -5.95 -1.12 28.43
C ILE A 19 -5.57 0.09 29.27
N MET A 20 -6.08 1.28 28.93
CA MET A 20 -5.78 2.51 29.68
C MET A 20 -6.30 2.47 31.12
N GLU A 21 -7.47 1.86 31.35
CA GLU A 21 -8.00 1.63 32.69
C GLU A 21 -7.06 0.74 33.50
N GLY A 22 -6.63 -0.37 32.96
CA GLY A 22 -5.68 -1.26 33.63
C GLY A 22 -4.33 -0.60 33.92
N VAL A 23 -3.81 0.20 32.99
CA VAL A 23 -2.56 0.97 33.23
C VAL A 23 -2.74 2.01 34.35
N ARG A 24 -3.86 2.70 34.42
CA ARG A 24 -4.18 3.62 35.55
C ARG A 24 -4.24 2.87 36.88
N ASN A 25 -4.63 1.61 36.87
CA ASN A 25 -4.70 0.73 38.04
C ASN A 25 -3.36 0.03 38.36
N GLY A 26 -2.26 0.43 37.70
CA GLY A 26 -0.89 -0.03 38.01
C GLY A 26 -0.37 -1.18 37.12
N MET A 27 -1.08 -1.61 36.09
CA MET A 27 -0.58 -2.58 35.11
C MET A 27 0.37 -1.90 34.13
N ASN A 28 1.26 -2.68 33.52
CA ASN A 28 2.09 -2.21 32.41
C ASN A 28 1.44 -2.51 31.05
N TYR A 29 1.75 -1.75 30.01
CA TYR A 29 1.27 -2.03 28.66
C TYR A 29 1.63 -3.44 28.18
N GLY A 30 2.78 -4.00 28.62
CA GLY A 30 3.20 -5.36 28.31
C GLY A 30 2.37 -6.48 28.92
N ASP A 31 1.47 -6.15 29.88
CA ASP A 31 0.62 -7.12 30.54
C ASP A 31 -0.69 -7.41 29.75
N PHE A 32 -0.88 -6.71 28.61
CA PHE A 32 -2.06 -6.86 27.76
C PHE A 32 -1.72 -7.56 26.45
N ALA A 33 -2.63 -8.42 26.00
CA ALA A 33 -2.59 -9.01 24.66
C ALA A 33 -3.98 -8.90 24.01
N VAL A 34 -4.01 -8.48 22.75
CA VAL A 34 -5.23 -8.45 21.93
C VAL A 34 -5.10 -9.54 20.88
N LEU A 35 -6.07 -10.46 20.86
CA LEU A 35 -6.09 -11.60 19.97
C LEU A 35 -7.18 -11.40 18.92
N TYR A 36 -6.86 -11.68 17.66
CA TYR A 36 -7.79 -11.65 16.54
C TYR A 36 -7.59 -12.87 15.64
N ARG A 37 -8.62 -13.23 14.89
CA ARG A 37 -8.61 -14.45 14.07
C ARG A 37 -7.87 -14.26 12.75
N MET A 38 -8.07 -13.12 12.07
CA MET A 38 -7.52 -12.84 10.75
C MET A 38 -6.57 -11.64 10.80
N ASN A 39 -5.49 -11.72 10.03
CA ASN A 39 -4.49 -10.66 9.98
C ASN A 39 -5.06 -9.29 9.52
N ALA A 40 -6.06 -9.30 8.65
CA ALA A 40 -6.71 -8.06 8.19
C ALA A 40 -7.34 -7.27 9.35
N GLN A 41 -7.88 -7.95 10.36
CA GLN A 41 -8.49 -7.33 11.55
C GLN A 41 -7.52 -6.49 12.41
N SER A 42 -6.19 -6.60 12.19
CA SER A 42 -5.23 -5.80 12.96
C SER A 42 -5.26 -4.30 12.64
N ARG A 43 -5.74 -3.89 11.46
CA ARG A 43 -5.66 -2.50 10.98
C ARG A 43 -6.31 -1.50 11.95
N ILE A 44 -7.56 -1.74 12.30
CA ILE A 44 -8.32 -0.81 13.14
C ILE A 44 -7.76 -0.77 14.57
N PRO A 45 -7.50 -1.89 15.26
CA PRO A 45 -6.82 -1.89 16.55
C PRO A 45 -5.46 -1.18 16.53
N GLU A 46 -4.59 -1.47 15.55
CA GLU A 46 -3.28 -0.83 15.42
C GLU A 46 -3.41 0.70 15.29
N THR A 47 -4.28 1.16 14.38
CA THR A 47 -4.52 2.60 14.16
C THR A 47 -5.11 3.26 15.42
N THR A 48 -6.07 2.60 16.06
CA THR A 48 -6.71 3.14 17.28
C THR A 48 -5.71 3.21 18.43
N MET A 49 -4.88 2.20 18.65
CA MET A 49 -3.82 2.22 19.67
C MET A 49 -2.83 3.36 19.44
N VAL A 50 -2.42 3.61 18.19
CA VAL A 50 -1.56 4.76 17.85
C VAL A 50 -2.23 6.07 18.23
N ASN A 51 -3.50 6.25 17.89
CA ASN A 51 -4.27 7.47 18.23
C ASN A 51 -4.41 7.68 19.74
N TYR A 52 -4.47 6.60 20.53
CA TYR A 52 -4.50 6.65 22.00
C TYR A 52 -3.10 6.76 22.63
N GLY A 53 -2.02 6.77 21.84
CA GLY A 53 -0.65 6.76 22.34
C GLY A 53 -0.26 5.46 23.05
N ILE A 54 -0.94 4.34 22.77
CA ILE A 54 -0.69 3.04 23.37
C ILE A 54 0.44 2.35 22.58
N PRO A 55 1.61 2.09 23.19
CA PRO A 55 2.68 1.34 22.52
C PRO A 55 2.21 -0.08 22.25
N ASN A 56 2.38 -0.53 21.00
CA ASN A 56 1.93 -1.85 20.60
C ASN A 56 2.93 -2.54 19.67
N LYS A 57 2.89 -3.89 19.64
CA LYS A 57 3.68 -4.72 18.74
C LYS A 57 2.84 -5.87 18.22
N VAL A 58 2.81 -6.05 16.90
CA VAL A 58 2.17 -7.22 16.27
C VAL A 58 3.12 -8.41 16.34
N TYR A 59 2.65 -9.54 16.90
CA TYR A 59 3.38 -10.80 16.93
C TYR A 59 2.84 -11.74 15.84
N GLY A 60 3.75 -12.47 15.19
CA GLY A 60 3.40 -13.43 14.14
C GLY A 60 3.11 -12.82 12.76
N GLY A 61 3.29 -11.50 12.60
CA GLY A 61 3.05 -10.82 11.34
C GLY A 61 3.71 -9.44 11.24
N GLN A 62 3.55 -8.79 10.09
CA GLN A 62 3.94 -7.40 9.89
C GLN A 62 2.75 -6.49 10.23
N ARG A 63 3.05 -5.29 10.71
CA ARG A 63 2.03 -4.23 10.86
C ARG A 63 1.28 -4.05 9.56
N PHE A 64 -0.01 -3.72 9.63
CA PHE A 64 -0.87 -3.63 8.46
C PHE A 64 -0.24 -2.81 7.32
N TYR A 65 0.18 -1.58 7.60
CA TYR A 65 0.79 -0.70 6.59
C TYR A 65 2.23 -1.08 6.20
N GLU A 66 2.84 -2.08 6.86
CA GLU A 66 4.17 -2.59 6.49
C GLU A 66 4.09 -3.78 5.53
N ARG A 67 2.92 -4.38 5.34
CA ARG A 67 2.70 -5.51 4.44
C ARG A 67 3.01 -5.13 3.00
N LYS A 68 3.61 -6.06 2.26
CA LYS A 68 4.08 -5.80 0.89
C LYS A 68 2.96 -5.31 -0.02
N GLU A 69 1.85 -6.03 -0.05
CA GLU A 69 0.68 -5.73 -0.88
C GLU A 69 0.08 -4.34 -0.55
N ILE A 70 0.03 -3.98 0.71
CA ILE A 70 -0.45 -2.66 1.16
C ILE A 70 0.51 -1.57 0.70
N LYS A 71 1.83 -1.76 0.92
CA LYS A 71 2.85 -0.80 0.46
C LYS A 71 2.84 -0.63 -1.06
N ASP A 72 2.57 -1.70 -1.81
CA ASP A 72 2.54 -1.64 -3.27
C ASP A 72 1.34 -0.81 -3.74
N ILE A 73 0.13 -1.09 -3.26
CA ILE A 73 -1.06 -0.31 -3.63
C ILE A 73 -0.96 1.14 -3.12
N MET A 74 -0.49 1.35 -1.90
CA MET A 74 -0.25 2.72 -1.40
C MET A 74 0.78 3.49 -2.25
N ALA A 75 1.80 2.83 -2.80
CA ALA A 75 2.76 3.49 -3.68
C ALA A 75 2.12 3.87 -5.03
N TYR A 76 1.22 3.04 -5.58
CA TYR A 76 0.41 3.43 -6.72
C TYR A 76 -0.45 4.67 -6.44
N LEU A 77 -1.21 4.65 -5.36
CA LEU A 77 -2.07 5.77 -4.97
C LEU A 77 -1.26 7.05 -4.72
N ARG A 78 -0.09 6.94 -4.08
CA ARG A 78 0.82 8.08 -3.86
C ARG A 78 1.35 8.66 -5.16
N LEU A 79 1.77 7.82 -6.11
CA LEU A 79 2.28 8.28 -7.40
C LEU A 79 1.18 8.92 -8.25
N ILE A 80 -0.05 8.41 -8.18
CA ILE A 80 -1.23 9.00 -8.84
C ILE A 80 -1.57 10.37 -8.24
N TYR A 81 -1.54 10.49 -6.91
CA TYR A 81 -1.79 11.74 -6.21
C TYR A 81 -0.66 12.77 -6.44
N ASN A 82 0.58 12.30 -6.40
CA ASN A 82 1.77 13.12 -6.61
C ASN A 82 2.71 12.51 -7.66
N PRO A 83 2.61 12.93 -8.93
CA PRO A 83 3.47 12.44 -10.02
C PRO A 83 4.97 12.74 -9.85
N PHE A 84 5.35 13.47 -8.80
CA PHE A 84 6.75 13.76 -8.47
C PHE A 84 7.34 12.80 -7.43
N ASP A 85 6.59 11.77 -6.99
CA ASP A 85 7.07 10.76 -6.04
C ASP A 85 7.88 9.66 -6.74
N ASP A 86 9.14 9.94 -7.04
CA ASP A 86 10.04 8.98 -7.68
C ASP A 86 10.35 7.75 -6.81
N ILE A 87 10.18 7.85 -5.49
CA ILE A 87 10.33 6.72 -4.57
C ILE A 87 9.17 5.75 -4.79
N ALA A 88 7.95 6.25 -4.86
CA ALA A 88 6.77 5.45 -5.16
C ALA A 88 6.91 4.82 -6.56
N LEU A 89 7.34 5.57 -7.57
CA LEU A 89 7.57 5.07 -8.92
C LEU A 89 8.56 3.88 -8.92
N LYS A 90 9.75 4.06 -8.34
CA LYS A 90 10.78 3.01 -8.28
C LYS A 90 10.27 1.74 -7.60
N ARG A 91 9.37 1.87 -6.62
CA ARG A 91 8.76 0.73 -5.97
C ARG A 91 7.86 -0.07 -6.91
N ILE A 92 7.02 0.59 -7.71
CA ILE A 92 5.93 -0.04 -8.46
C ILE A 92 6.20 -0.28 -9.93
N ILE A 93 7.25 0.28 -10.50
CA ILE A 93 7.55 0.20 -11.94
C ILE A 93 7.61 -1.26 -12.46
N ASN A 94 7.98 -2.20 -11.59
CA ASN A 94 8.01 -3.65 -11.85
C ASN A 94 7.06 -4.45 -10.94
N VAL A 95 6.02 -3.84 -10.41
CA VAL A 95 5.00 -4.50 -9.58
C VAL A 95 3.61 -4.18 -10.14
N PRO A 96 2.93 -5.10 -10.82
CA PRO A 96 3.37 -6.44 -11.31
C PRO A 96 4.60 -6.40 -12.24
N LYS A 97 5.20 -7.57 -12.47
CA LYS A 97 6.41 -7.71 -13.29
C LYS A 97 6.19 -7.21 -14.73
N ARG A 98 7.05 -6.27 -15.18
CA ARG A 98 7.00 -5.67 -16.53
C ARG A 98 8.30 -5.82 -17.32
N SER A 99 9.29 -6.54 -16.76
CA SER A 99 10.62 -6.74 -17.38
C SER A 99 11.35 -5.41 -17.68
N ILE A 100 11.08 -4.36 -16.88
CA ILE A 100 11.81 -3.10 -16.96
C ILE A 100 13.08 -3.27 -16.14
N GLY A 101 14.23 -3.47 -16.82
CA GLY A 101 15.51 -3.71 -16.13
C GLY A 101 16.10 -2.44 -15.51
N ASP A 102 17.04 -2.63 -14.57
CA ASP A 102 17.71 -1.54 -13.85
C ASP A 102 18.36 -0.52 -14.78
N ALA A 103 18.91 -0.95 -15.92
CA ALA A 103 19.47 -0.04 -16.91
C ALA A 103 18.42 0.91 -17.51
N SER A 104 17.18 0.44 -17.74
CA SER A 104 16.09 1.29 -18.24
C SER A 104 15.60 2.25 -17.17
N ILE A 105 15.58 1.83 -15.91
CA ILE A 105 15.22 2.68 -14.76
C ILE A 105 16.30 3.76 -14.55
N ALA A 106 17.57 3.39 -14.63
CA ALA A 106 18.67 4.33 -14.52
C ALA A 106 18.67 5.37 -15.65
N GLU A 107 18.40 4.94 -16.88
CA GLU A 107 18.26 5.85 -18.03
C GLU A 107 17.10 6.82 -17.84
N LEU A 108 15.93 6.35 -17.40
CA LEU A 108 14.78 7.21 -17.07
C LEU A 108 15.15 8.23 -15.99
N ALA A 109 15.82 7.82 -14.93
CA ALA A 109 16.23 8.68 -13.85
C ALA A 109 17.23 9.76 -14.35
N ARG A 110 18.19 9.37 -15.16
CA ARG A 110 19.18 10.28 -15.76
C ARG A 110 18.53 11.37 -16.63
N VAL A 111 17.59 10.96 -17.49
CA VAL A 111 16.88 11.93 -18.37
C VAL A 111 15.97 12.83 -17.53
N ALA A 112 15.26 12.29 -16.55
CA ALA A 112 14.41 13.06 -15.65
C ALA A 112 15.23 14.14 -14.92
N GLU A 113 16.39 13.80 -14.38
CA GLU A 113 17.31 14.75 -13.73
C GLU A 113 17.81 15.85 -14.69
N GLN A 114 18.23 15.46 -15.91
CA GLN A 114 18.70 16.39 -16.93
C GLN A 114 17.62 17.39 -17.36
N GLU A 115 16.36 16.97 -17.40
CA GLU A 115 15.23 17.81 -17.79
C GLU A 115 14.58 18.54 -16.59
N GLY A 116 15.05 18.32 -15.35
CA GLY A 116 14.44 18.89 -14.15
C GLY A 116 13.00 18.40 -13.92
N LYS A 117 12.68 17.18 -14.34
CA LYS A 117 11.38 16.55 -14.24
C LYS A 117 11.41 15.38 -13.25
N SER A 118 10.24 14.95 -12.76
CA SER A 118 10.13 13.63 -12.13
C SER A 118 10.23 12.51 -13.16
N MET A 119 10.55 11.31 -12.69
CA MET A 119 10.65 10.14 -13.57
C MET A 119 9.34 9.84 -14.32
N LEU A 120 8.18 10.00 -13.67
CA LEU A 120 6.89 9.78 -14.33
C LEU A 120 6.63 10.84 -15.40
N VAL A 121 6.88 12.11 -15.09
CA VAL A 121 6.69 13.19 -16.05
C VAL A 121 7.65 13.03 -17.24
N ALA A 122 8.91 12.67 -16.99
CA ALA A 122 9.85 12.36 -18.07
C ALA A 122 9.39 11.17 -18.92
N ALA A 123 8.91 10.09 -18.31
CA ALA A 123 8.39 8.92 -19.03
C ALA A 123 7.18 9.25 -19.93
N LEU A 124 6.37 10.24 -19.54
CA LEU A 124 5.19 10.68 -20.30
C LEU A 124 5.52 11.71 -21.39
N THR A 125 6.56 12.54 -21.22
CA THR A 125 6.74 13.75 -22.04
C THR A 125 8.11 13.90 -22.68
N SER A 126 9.11 13.08 -22.30
CA SER A 126 10.48 13.23 -22.84
C SER A 126 10.66 12.43 -24.13
N GLU A 127 11.32 13.05 -25.10
CA GLU A 127 11.78 12.42 -26.33
C GLU A 127 13.25 11.95 -26.24
N ASN A 128 13.94 12.26 -25.14
CA ASN A 128 15.36 12.01 -24.96
C ASN A 128 15.70 10.67 -24.31
N ILE A 129 14.69 9.88 -23.93
CA ILE A 129 14.89 8.55 -23.37
C ILE A 129 15.28 7.57 -24.49
N ASP A 130 16.30 6.75 -24.24
CA ASP A 130 16.71 5.72 -25.21
C ASP A 130 15.50 4.89 -25.71
N PRO A 131 15.33 4.69 -27.04
CA PRO A 131 14.15 4.03 -27.58
C PRO A 131 13.94 2.60 -27.07
N ARG A 132 15.01 1.85 -26.72
CA ARG A 132 14.91 0.50 -26.16
C ARG A 132 14.41 0.54 -24.73
N ALA A 133 14.85 1.52 -23.94
CA ALA A 133 14.34 1.76 -22.59
C ALA A 133 12.88 2.21 -22.64
N MET A 134 12.56 3.19 -23.51
CA MET A 134 11.21 3.73 -23.67
C MET A 134 10.20 2.66 -24.09
N LYS A 135 10.56 1.75 -25.00
CA LYS A 135 9.69 0.64 -25.41
C LYS A 135 9.18 -0.19 -24.23
N LYS A 136 9.99 -0.33 -23.17
CA LYS A 136 9.61 -1.07 -21.96
C LYS A 136 8.87 -0.20 -20.95
N ILE A 137 9.23 1.08 -20.86
CA ILE A 137 8.68 2.03 -19.86
C ILE A 137 7.32 2.55 -20.29
N LYS A 138 7.12 2.79 -21.59
CA LYS A 138 5.90 3.43 -22.12
C LYS A 138 4.60 2.78 -21.68
N PRO A 139 4.42 1.44 -21.72
CA PRO A 139 3.17 0.83 -21.26
C PRO A 139 2.85 1.14 -19.78
N PHE A 140 3.87 1.19 -18.92
CA PHE A 140 3.70 1.60 -17.54
C PHE A 140 3.32 3.08 -17.42
N ALA A 141 4.01 3.96 -18.16
CA ALA A 141 3.74 5.39 -18.15
C ALA A 141 2.31 5.71 -18.65
N ASP A 142 1.90 5.07 -19.75
CA ASP A 142 0.54 5.22 -20.30
C ASP A 142 -0.52 4.78 -19.29
N THR A 143 -0.36 3.61 -18.66
CA THR A 143 -1.24 3.12 -17.59
C THR A 143 -1.33 4.12 -16.43
N MET A 144 -0.20 4.70 -16.00
CA MET A 144 -0.20 5.70 -14.93
C MET A 144 -0.92 6.99 -15.36
N GLY A 145 -0.75 7.42 -16.61
CA GLY A 145 -1.48 8.56 -17.17
C GLY A 145 -3.00 8.34 -17.15
N GLU A 146 -3.45 7.16 -17.56
CA GLU A 146 -4.87 6.77 -17.49
C GLU A 146 -5.40 6.75 -16.05
N PHE A 147 -4.65 6.17 -15.11
CA PHE A 147 -5.05 6.16 -13.70
C PHE A 147 -5.14 7.56 -13.10
N ILE A 148 -4.21 8.46 -13.43
CA ILE A 148 -4.27 9.86 -13.00
C ILE A 148 -5.52 10.55 -13.55
N ALA A 149 -5.90 10.29 -14.80
CA ALA A 149 -7.12 10.84 -15.38
C ALA A 149 -8.38 10.30 -14.70
N LEU A 150 -8.47 8.98 -14.51
CA LEU A 150 -9.63 8.31 -13.89
C LEU A 150 -9.79 8.68 -12.41
N SER A 151 -8.71 8.85 -11.66
CA SER A 151 -8.76 9.19 -10.23
C SER A 151 -9.47 10.52 -9.94
N ARG A 152 -9.59 11.39 -10.94
CA ARG A 152 -10.28 12.70 -10.82
C ARG A 152 -11.80 12.61 -10.96
N THR A 153 -12.31 11.50 -11.46
CA THR A 153 -13.72 11.36 -11.84
C THR A 153 -14.44 10.26 -11.06
N MET A 154 -13.72 9.41 -10.34
CA MET A 154 -14.27 8.27 -9.62
C MET A 154 -14.12 8.41 -8.11
N PRO A 155 -15.03 7.86 -7.29
CA PRO A 155 -14.84 7.71 -5.85
C PRO A 155 -13.57 6.89 -5.55
N LEU A 156 -12.86 7.23 -4.48
CA LEU A 156 -11.55 6.62 -4.16
C LEU A 156 -11.62 5.10 -4.03
N SER A 157 -12.63 4.56 -3.37
CA SER A 157 -12.80 3.11 -3.18
C SER A 157 -13.01 2.39 -4.51
N GLU A 158 -13.90 2.91 -5.36
CA GLU A 158 -14.19 2.35 -6.68
C GLU A 158 -12.96 2.43 -7.60
N PHE A 159 -12.29 3.57 -7.61
CA PHE A 159 -11.03 3.76 -8.34
C PHE A 159 -9.96 2.77 -7.89
N THR A 160 -9.77 2.60 -6.57
CA THR A 160 -8.74 1.71 -6.02
C THR A 160 -8.97 0.26 -6.45
N TRP A 161 -10.21 -0.23 -6.37
CA TRP A 161 -10.55 -1.58 -6.82
C TRP A 161 -10.43 -1.74 -8.34
N GLY A 162 -10.84 -0.76 -9.11
CA GLY A 162 -10.66 -0.72 -10.56
C GLY A 162 -9.19 -0.79 -10.95
N MET A 163 -8.33 -0.03 -10.27
CA MET A 163 -6.88 -0.05 -10.46
C MET A 163 -6.27 -1.42 -10.11
N ILE A 164 -6.62 -2.01 -8.95
CA ILE A 164 -6.14 -3.34 -8.53
C ILE A 164 -6.51 -4.40 -9.58
N SER A 165 -7.73 -4.34 -10.12
CA SER A 165 -8.21 -5.22 -11.17
C SER A 165 -7.49 -5.00 -12.49
N ALA A 166 -7.34 -3.76 -12.95
CA ALA A 166 -6.65 -3.41 -14.19
C ALA A 166 -5.16 -3.78 -14.18
N LEU A 167 -4.54 -3.76 -13.00
CA LEU A 167 -3.17 -4.23 -12.79
C LEU A 167 -3.05 -5.75 -12.78
N GLU A 168 -4.15 -6.50 -12.80
CA GLU A 168 -4.17 -7.95 -12.57
C GLU A 168 -3.38 -8.35 -11.30
N TYR A 169 -3.49 -7.52 -10.25
CA TYR A 169 -2.65 -7.64 -9.07
C TYR A 169 -2.86 -8.96 -8.33
N GLU A 170 -4.09 -9.51 -8.31
CA GLU A 170 -4.37 -10.84 -7.77
C GLU A 170 -3.62 -11.94 -8.52
N THR A 171 -3.58 -11.88 -9.87
CA THR A 171 -2.82 -12.82 -10.71
C THR A 171 -1.33 -12.72 -10.41
N TYR A 172 -0.82 -11.50 -10.21
CA TYR A 172 0.56 -11.29 -9.78
C TYR A 172 0.83 -11.90 -8.39
N LEU A 173 -0.07 -11.74 -7.42
CA LEU A 173 0.07 -12.35 -6.11
C LEU A 173 0.08 -13.89 -6.22
N LYS A 174 -0.80 -14.48 -7.03
CA LYS A 174 -0.83 -15.94 -7.28
C LYS A 174 0.49 -16.44 -7.87
N ALA A 175 1.09 -15.70 -8.80
CA ALA A 175 2.34 -16.07 -9.42
C ALA A 175 3.56 -15.98 -8.46
N GLU A 176 3.49 -15.13 -7.44
CA GLU A 176 4.55 -14.99 -6.43
C GLU A 176 4.33 -15.86 -5.19
N ASP A 177 3.14 -16.42 -5.04
CA ASP A 177 2.76 -17.14 -3.82
C ASP A 177 3.38 -18.55 -3.78
N LYS A 178 4.19 -18.77 -2.74
CA LYS A 178 4.79 -20.07 -2.42
C LYS A 178 4.16 -20.74 -1.19
N ARG A 179 3.24 -20.06 -0.51
CA ARG A 179 2.74 -20.46 0.83
C ARG A 179 1.22 -20.59 0.92
N GLY A 180 0.48 -20.29 -0.15
CA GLY A 180 -0.98 -20.28 -0.12
C GLY A 180 -1.58 -19.08 0.62
N GLU A 181 -0.89 -17.92 0.60
CA GLU A 181 -1.26 -16.72 1.34
C GLU A 181 -2.08 -15.71 0.52
N VAL A 182 -2.40 -16.02 -0.75
CA VAL A 182 -3.06 -15.07 -1.68
C VAL A 182 -4.35 -14.54 -1.10
N GLU A 183 -5.22 -15.41 -0.58
CA GLU A 183 -6.52 -14.98 -0.02
C GLU A 183 -6.32 -14.01 1.14
N SER A 184 -5.41 -14.33 2.07
CA SER A 184 -5.08 -13.43 3.18
C SER A 184 -4.55 -12.07 2.73
N ARG A 185 -3.76 -12.03 1.63
CA ARG A 185 -3.28 -10.77 1.06
C ARG A 185 -4.38 -10.00 0.35
N MET A 186 -5.30 -10.68 -0.30
CA MET A 186 -6.48 -10.04 -0.89
C MET A 186 -7.42 -9.49 0.19
N ASP A 187 -7.58 -10.20 1.32
CA ASP A 187 -8.32 -9.69 2.48
C ASP A 187 -7.68 -8.42 3.05
N ASN A 188 -6.34 -8.37 3.12
CA ASN A 188 -5.63 -7.15 3.51
C ASN A 188 -5.95 -5.97 2.58
N LEU A 189 -6.07 -6.21 1.27
CA LEU A 189 -6.44 -5.18 0.30
C LEU A 189 -7.91 -4.76 0.43
N ARG A 190 -8.82 -5.68 0.79
CA ARG A 190 -10.23 -5.37 1.07
C ARG A 190 -10.38 -4.48 2.30
N GLU A 191 -9.48 -4.63 3.25
CA GLU A 191 -9.46 -3.86 4.49
C GLU A 191 -8.81 -2.46 4.31
N LEU A 192 -8.02 -2.23 3.24
CA LEU A 192 -7.39 -0.95 2.96
C LEU A 192 -8.41 0.12 2.59
#